data_e4094e46e9f5c43be689d45e2d90e5c1
#
_entry.id   e4094e46e9f5c43be689d45e2d90e5c1
#
_cell.length_a   1.000
_cell.length_b   1.000
_cell.length_c   1.000
_cell.angle_alpha   90.00
_cell.angle_beta   90.00
_cell.angle_gamma   90.00
#
_symmetry.space_group_name_H-M   'P 1'
#
loop_
_entity.id
_entity.type
_entity.pdbx_description
1 polymer ?
#
loop_
_entity_poly.entity_id
_entity_poly.type
_entity_poly.pdbx_seq_one_letter_code
_entity_poly.pdbx_strand_id
1 'polypeptide(L)'
;MGEKYTIGLDYGTLSGRGVLARCSDGEILTSAVKEYPHGVMDQTLPDGTTKLPPAWCLEYPADYVEVLDTVIPKLLKESGVAKEDIIGIGIDFTSCTMLPIDADAVPLCEKPEFAGRRNAYVKLWKHHGAQKQADQINELLEREGLTEDPRFGGKVSPELLIPKVMEILEEDPEIYEAADEILEAGDWLTRLLTGSHNRSCSMAGYKAWWNERDGYPEHEFYKKLNPALETFAEDKMPGKVCPIGKAIGTLTKEWADRLGLPQGIAVAPTLIDSH
;
A
#
# COMPACT_ATOMS: atom_id res chain seq x y z
N MET A 1 17.78 -31.92 0.70
CA MET A 1 17.17 -30.75 0.01
C MET A 1 18.24 -29.67 -0.02
N GLY A 2 18.40 -28.94 -1.14
CA GLY A 2 19.34 -27.80 -1.18
C GLY A 2 18.91 -26.67 -0.30
N GLU A 3 19.82 -25.73 -0.01
CA GLU A 3 19.51 -24.48 0.72
C GLU A 3 18.43 -23.70 -0.04
N LYS A 4 17.56 -23.01 0.72
CA LYS A 4 16.50 -22.16 0.18
C LYS A 4 16.64 -20.74 0.71
N TYR A 5 16.17 -19.80 -0.11
CA TYR A 5 16.36 -18.37 0.13
C TYR A 5 15.05 -17.62 -0.09
N THR A 6 14.97 -16.47 0.54
CA THR A 6 13.84 -15.54 0.41
C THR A 6 14.35 -14.13 0.19
N ILE A 7 13.56 -13.32 -0.50
CA ILE A 7 13.80 -11.89 -0.68
C ILE A 7 12.90 -11.14 0.29
N GLY A 8 13.48 -10.24 1.10
CA GLY A 8 12.76 -9.25 1.88
C GLY A 8 12.93 -7.88 1.24
N LEU A 9 11.84 -7.11 1.13
CA LEU A 9 11.80 -5.74 0.59
C LEU A 9 11.20 -4.81 1.63
N ASP A 10 11.90 -3.70 1.92
CA ASP A 10 11.47 -2.63 2.83
C ASP A 10 11.26 -1.34 2.01
N TYR A 11 10.02 -0.84 2.00
CA TYR A 11 9.62 0.39 1.33
C TYR A 11 9.43 1.52 2.33
N GLY A 12 10.52 2.22 2.60
CA GLY A 12 10.51 3.41 3.46
C GLY A 12 10.06 4.69 2.73
N THR A 13 10.23 5.84 3.38
CA THR A 13 9.77 7.14 2.88
C THR A 13 10.59 7.69 1.70
N LEU A 14 11.88 7.36 1.58
CA LEU A 14 12.76 7.96 0.57
C LEU A 14 13.45 6.93 -0.33
N SER A 15 13.34 5.67 0.01
CA SER A 15 14.03 4.58 -0.69
C SER A 15 13.36 3.24 -0.41
N GLY A 16 13.47 2.32 -1.36
CA GLY A 16 13.23 0.91 -1.13
C GLY A 16 14.55 0.15 -0.97
N ARG A 17 14.53 -0.85 -0.12
CA ARG A 17 15.68 -1.71 0.17
C ARG A 17 15.29 -3.17 -0.02
N GLY A 18 16.29 -4.00 -0.24
CA GLY A 18 16.06 -5.43 -0.28
C GLY A 18 17.22 -6.20 0.29
N VAL A 19 16.91 -7.37 0.81
CA VAL A 19 17.87 -8.35 1.29
C VAL A 19 17.56 -9.71 0.67
N LEU A 20 18.59 -10.52 0.48
CA LEU A 20 18.45 -11.94 0.18
C LEU A 20 18.94 -12.73 1.37
N ALA A 21 18.05 -13.49 1.99
CA ALA A 21 18.31 -14.22 3.22
C ALA A 21 18.20 -15.72 3.03
N ARG A 22 19.07 -16.47 3.73
CA ARG A 22 19.01 -17.93 3.79
C ARG A 22 17.91 -18.37 4.78
N CYS A 23 17.05 -19.28 4.34
CA CYS A 23 15.89 -19.70 5.15
C CYS A 23 16.28 -20.57 6.37
N SER A 24 17.42 -21.26 6.34
CA SER A 24 17.80 -22.19 7.41
C SER A 24 18.28 -21.50 8.70
N ASP A 25 18.87 -20.31 8.59
CA ASP A 25 19.48 -19.61 9.74
C ASP A 25 19.24 -18.08 9.74
N GLY A 26 18.61 -17.54 8.68
CA GLY A 26 18.33 -16.11 8.54
C GLY A 26 19.56 -15.28 8.12
N GLU A 27 20.68 -15.92 7.72
CA GLU A 27 21.83 -15.16 7.24
C GLU A 27 21.50 -14.31 6.01
N ILE A 28 21.79 -13.01 6.10
CA ILE A 28 21.67 -12.07 4.98
C ILE A 28 22.90 -12.16 4.10
N LEU A 29 22.75 -12.65 2.87
CA LEU A 29 23.85 -12.85 1.94
C LEU A 29 24.25 -11.56 1.24
N THR A 30 23.26 -10.72 0.91
CA THR A 30 23.46 -9.44 0.22
C THR A 30 22.29 -8.50 0.46
N SER A 31 22.53 -7.22 0.27
CA SER A 31 21.52 -6.17 0.35
C SER A 31 21.67 -5.15 -0.76
N ALA A 32 20.59 -4.49 -1.14
CA ALA A 32 20.60 -3.43 -2.13
C ALA A 32 19.59 -2.34 -1.72
N VAL A 33 19.88 -1.11 -2.17
CA VAL A 33 19.03 0.07 -1.94
C VAL A 33 18.81 0.78 -3.28
N LYS A 34 17.59 1.31 -3.45
CA LYS A 34 17.21 2.21 -4.52
C LYS A 34 16.51 3.42 -3.92
N GLU A 35 17.06 4.60 -4.07
CA GLU A 35 16.40 5.86 -3.72
C GLU A 35 15.28 6.16 -4.72
N TYR A 36 14.19 6.76 -4.23
CA TYR A 36 13.08 7.18 -5.08
C TYR A 36 13.47 8.42 -5.89
N PRO A 37 13.42 8.37 -7.23
CA PRO A 37 13.78 9.51 -8.07
C PRO A 37 12.98 10.77 -7.80
N HIS A 38 11.68 10.64 -7.51
CA HIS A 38 10.81 11.78 -7.22
C HIS A 38 10.83 12.17 -5.73
N GLY A 39 11.22 11.23 -4.84
CA GLY A 39 11.16 11.45 -3.39
C GLY A 39 9.77 11.82 -2.90
N VAL A 40 9.71 12.60 -1.81
CA VAL A 40 8.44 13.13 -1.30
C VAL A 40 8.08 14.42 -2.01
N MET A 41 6.93 14.42 -2.67
CA MET A 41 6.36 15.61 -3.31
C MET A 41 5.50 16.37 -2.30
N ASP A 42 5.95 17.55 -1.88
CA ASP A 42 5.27 18.43 -0.92
C ASP A 42 5.11 19.88 -1.43
N GLN A 43 5.61 20.18 -2.63
CA GLN A 43 5.52 21.49 -3.27
C GLN A 43 4.73 21.46 -4.58
N THR A 44 5.08 20.53 -5.47
CA THR A 44 4.47 20.39 -6.79
C THR A 44 4.35 18.92 -7.17
N LEU A 45 3.46 18.62 -8.13
CA LEU A 45 3.45 17.35 -8.84
C LEU A 45 4.68 17.24 -9.76
N PRO A 46 4.94 16.06 -10.37
CA PRO A 46 6.07 15.85 -11.29
C PRO A 46 6.10 16.79 -12.49
N ASP A 47 4.97 17.39 -12.86
CA ASP A 47 4.87 18.40 -13.92
C ASP A 47 5.59 19.73 -13.58
N GLY A 48 6.02 19.91 -12.33
CA GLY A 48 6.70 21.11 -11.81
C GLY A 48 5.82 22.36 -11.71
N THR A 49 4.54 22.28 -12.08
CA THR A 49 3.62 23.42 -12.17
C THR A 49 2.40 23.30 -11.27
N THR A 50 1.85 22.12 -11.11
CA THR A 50 0.70 21.87 -10.24
C THR A 50 1.15 21.90 -8.77
N LYS A 51 0.76 22.99 -8.08
CA LYS A 51 1.14 23.21 -6.67
C LYS A 51 0.34 22.33 -5.73
N LEU A 52 1.00 21.85 -4.69
CA LEU A 52 0.38 21.14 -3.58
C LEU A 52 0.05 22.12 -2.43
N PRO A 53 -1.13 21.96 -1.79
CA PRO A 53 -1.45 22.73 -0.58
C PRO A 53 -0.49 22.39 0.56
N PRO A 54 -0.39 23.26 1.58
CA PRO A 54 0.35 22.96 2.80
C PRO A 54 -0.10 21.64 3.43
N ALA A 55 0.83 20.92 4.03
CA ALA A 55 0.62 19.64 4.69
C ALA A 55 0.28 18.46 3.74
N TRP A 56 0.29 18.67 2.44
CA TRP A 56 0.24 17.58 1.47
C TRP A 56 1.61 16.93 1.34
N CYS A 57 1.62 15.61 1.33
CA CYS A 57 2.81 14.79 1.09
C CYS A 57 2.41 13.62 0.20
N LEU A 58 2.92 13.63 -1.03
CA LEU A 58 2.61 12.63 -2.04
C LEU A 58 3.89 11.89 -2.45
N GLU A 59 3.72 10.71 -3.05
CA GLU A 59 4.78 9.95 -3.70
C GLU A 59 4.33 9.47 -5.07
N TYR A 60 5.30 9.08 -5.91
CA TYR A 60 5.05 8.61 -7.26
C TYR A 60 5.13 7.08 -7.31
N PRO A 61 4.07 6.36 -7.67
CA PRO A 61 4.03 4.89 -7.54
C PRO A 61 5.02 4.17 -8.44
N ALA A 62 5.43 4.77 -9.58
CA ALA A 62 6.46 4.18 -10.43
C ALA A 62 7.82 4.04 -9.72
N ASP A 63 8.12 4.89 -8.73
CA ASP A 63 9.35 4.78 -7.93
C ASP A 63 9.40 3.45 -7.17
N TYR A 64 8.25 2.97 -6.70
CA TYR A 64 8.17 1.68 -6.01
C TYR A 64 8.40 0.49 -6.97
N VAL A 65 7.89 0.60 -8.19
CA VAL A 65 8.14 -0.41 -9.24
C VAL A 65 9.61 -0.42 -9.63
N GLU A 66 10.25 0.76 -9.72
CA GLU A 66 11.69 0.87 -10.01
C GLU A 66 12.57 0.20 -8.93
N VAL A 67 12.11 0.16 -7.67
CA VAL A 67 12.77 -0.63 -6.62
C VAL A 67 12.77 -2.12 -6.97
N LEU A 68 11.63 -2.69 -7.37
CA LEU A 68 11.55 -4.10 -7.79
C LEU A 68 12.53 -4.39 -8.93
N ASP A 69 12.50 -3.56 -9.98
CA ASP A 69 13.32 -3.72 -11.19
C ASP A 69 14.81 -3.54 -10.95
N THR A 70 15.19 -2.80 -9.91
CA THR A 70 16.61 -2.50 -9.61
C THR A 70 17.16 -3.44 -8.53
N VAL A 71 16.43 -3.55 -7.41
CA VAL A 71 16.92 -4.23 -6.22
C VAL A 71 16.97 -5.74 -6.42
N ILE A 72 15.89 -6.35 -6.91
CA ILE A 72 15.82 -7.81 -7.04
C ILE A 72 16.89 -8.37 -7.99
N PRO A 73 17.05 -7.87 -9.23
CA PRO A 73 18.14 -8.35 -10.11
C PRO A 73 19.54 -8.14 -9.54
N LYS A 74 19.73 -7.05 -8.77
CA LYS A 74 21.02 -6.78 -8.11
C LYS A 74 21.29 -7.81 -7.01
N LEU A 75 20.30 -8.13 -6.16
CA LEU A 75 20.43 -9.17 -5.13
C LEU A 75 20.80 -10.54 -5.73
N LEU A 76 20.11 -10.95 -6.80
CA LEU A 76 20.39 -12.21 -7.49
C LEU A 76 21.81 -12.25 -8.05
N LYS A 77 22.23 -11.16 -8.71
CA LYS A 77 23.58 -11.06 -9.29
C LYS A 77 24.69 -11.09 -8.24
N GLU A 78 24.53 -10.35 -7.15
CA GLU A 78 25.58 -10.22 -6.13
C GLU A 78 25.67 -11.42 -5.20
N SER A 79 24.56 -12.10 -4.91
CA SER A 79 24.55 -13.31 -4.08
C SER A 79 25.11 -14.54 -4.80
N GLY A 80 25.00 -14.59 -6.13
CA GLY A 80 25.30 -15.78 -6.93
C GLY A 80 24.37 -16.98 -6.66
N VAL A 81 23.28 -16.79 -5.92
CA VAL A 81 22.29 -17.82 -5.64
C VAL A 81 21.50 -18.15 -6.91
N ALA A 82 21.30 -19.45 -7.18
CA ALA A 82 20.46 -19.87 -8.28
C ALA A 82 19.01 -19.42 -8.04
N LYS A 83 18.37 -18.80 -9.05
CA LYS A 83 17.00 -18.29 -8.90
C LYS A 83 16.00 -19.37 -8.49
N GLU A 84 16.24 -20.63 -8.88
CA GLU A 84 15.43 -21.80 -8.56
C GLU A 84 15.43 -22.15 -7.06
N ASP A 85 16.37 -21.57 -6.28
CA ASP A 85 16.45 -21.73 -4.84
C ASP A 85 15.73 -20.59 -4.07
N ILE A 86 15.24 -19.55 -4.77
CA ILE A 86 14.37 -18.53 -4.19
C ILE A 86 12.94 -19.09 -4.08
N ILE A 87 12.38 -19.08 -2.87
CA ILE A 87 11.06 -19.68 -2.60
C ILE A 87 9.98 -18.68 -2.22
N GLY A 88 10.34 -17.41 -1.97
CA GLY A 88 9.34 -16.42 -1.60
C GLY A 88 9.85 -15.00 -1.55
N ILE A 89 8.89 -14.06 -1.53
CA ILE A 89 9.09 -12.62 -1.36
C ILE A 89 8.27 -12.15 -0.17
N GLY A 90 8.91 -11.43 0.75
CA GLY A 90 8.25 -10.68 1.82
C GLY A 90 8.42 -9.18 1.56
N ILE A 91 7.41 -8.39 1.91
CA ILE A 91 7.39 -6.94 1.75
C ILE A 91 6.97 -6.31 3.06
N ASP A 92 7.67 -5.27 3.50
CA ASP A 92 7.13 -4.31 4.45
C ASP A 92 7.05 -2.92 3.81
N PHE A 93 6.18 -2.08 4.35
CA PHE A 93 5.85 -0.80 3.78
C PHE A 93 5.46 0.20 4.88
N THR A 94 5.69 1.49 4.64
CA THR A 94 5.15 2.55 5.51
C THR A 94 3.64 2.42 5.64
N SER A 95 3.13 2.50 6.86
CA SER A 95 1.68 2.41 7.14
C SER A 95 0.93 3.59 6.53
N CYS A 96 -0.36 3.43 6.23
CA CYS A 96 -1.24 4.52 5.77
C CYS A 96 -0.85 5.18 4.44
N THR A 97 0.17 4.70 3.76
CA THR A 97 0.53 5.13 2.41
C THR A 97 -0.42 4.46 1.43
N MET A 98 -1.25 5.24 0.73
CA MET A 98 -2.38 4.72 -0.03
C MET A 98 -2.54 5.37 -1.39
N LEU A 99 -3.18 4.67 -2.34
CA LEU A 99 -3.40 5.17 -3.69
C LEU A 99 -4.69 4.62 -4.31
N PRO A 100 -5.33 5.39 -5.22
CA PRO A 100 -6.40 4.90 -6.09
C PRO A 100 -5.80 4.23 -7.35
N ILE A 101 -6.36 3.08 -7.71
CA ILE A 101 -5.98 2.31 -8.90
C ILE A 101 -7.19 1.91 -9.73
N ASP A 102 -6.96 1.54 -11.00
CA ASP A 102 -8.00 0.94 -11.84
C ASP A 102 -8.06 -0.61 -11.69
N ALA A 103 -8.96 -1.24 -12.43
CA ALA A 103 -9.18 -2.69 -12.42
C ALA A 103 -7.94 -3.51 -12.80
N ASP A 104 -7.03 -2.94 -13.59
CA ASP A 104 -5.77 -3.56 -14.00
C ASP A 104 -4.63 -3.26 -13.02
N ALA A 105 -4.94 -2.71 -11.86
CA ALA A 105 -4.00 -2.27 -10.83
C ALA A 105 -3.06 -1.13 -11.27
N VAL A 106 -3.43 -0.36 -12.30
CA VAL A 106 -2.68 0.81 -12.74
C VAL A 106 -3.04 2.02 -11.86
N PRO A 107 -2.07 2.69 -11.23
CA PRO A 107 -2.32 3.90 -10.46
C PRO A 107 -2.96 5.00 -11.32
N LEU A 108 -3.99 5.67 -10.81
CA LEU A 108 -4.71 6.66 -11.62
C LEU A 108 -3.82 7.81 -12.08
N CYS A 109 -2.82 8.21 -11.29
CA CYS A 109 -1.87 9.26 -11.69
C CYS A 109 -1.01 8.90 -12.93
N GLU A 110 -0.92 7.63 -13.31
CA GLU A 110 -0.22 7.18 -14.51
C GLU A 110 -1.09 7.29 -15.78
N LYS A 111 -2.40 7.54 -15.63
CA LYS A 111 -3.30 7.80 -16.74
C LYS A 111 -3.20 9.26 -17.18
N PRO A 112 -3.05 9.55 -18.49
CA PRO A 112 -2.84 10.90 -18.98
C PRO A 112 -3.92 11.90 -18.52
N GLU A 113 -5.18 11.47 -18.44
CA GLU A 113 -6.31 12.28 -18.00
C GLU A 113 -6.27 12.67 -16.52
N PHE A 114 -5.54 11.91 -15.68
CA PHE A 114 -5.44 12.14 -14.25
C PHE A 114 -4.05 12.58 -13.78
N ALA A 115 -3.06 12.64 -14.68
CA ALA A 115 -1.66 12.96 -14.33
C ALA A 115 -1.49 14.35 -13.69
N GLY A 116 -2.38 15.31 -13.98
CA GLY A 116 -2.41 16.63 -13.36
C GLY A 116 -3.29 16.70 -12.09
N ARG A 117 -3.87 15.61 -11.64
CA ARG A 117 -4.82 15.55 -10.52
C ARG A 117 -4.12 15.06 -9.25
N ARG A 118 -3.91 15.93 -8.27
CA ARG A 118 -3.18 15.59 -7.04
C ARG A 118 -3.77 14.44 -6.24
N ASN A 119 -5.09 14.26 -6.27
CA ASN A 119 -5.80 13.17 -5.59
C ASN A 119 -5.63 11.80 -6.29
N ALA A 120 -5.03 11.75 -7.49
CA ALA A 120 -4.70 10.52 -8.19
C ALA A 120 -3.37 9.89 -7.74
N TYR A 121 -2.54 10.64 -7.00
CA TYR A 121 -1.22 10.20 -6.54
C TYR A 121 -1.26 9.46 -5.21
N VAL A 122 -0.14 8.81 -4.88
CA VAL A 122 0.04 8.16 -3.57
C VAL A 122 0.02 9.21 -2.47
N LYS A 123 -0.90 9.09 -1.51
CA LYS A 123 -0.90 9.88 -0.27
C LYS A 123 -0.04 9.18 0.77
N LEU A 124 1.12 9.77 1.07
CA LEU A 124 2.10 9.23 2.03
C LEU A 124 1.54 9.19 3.46
N TRP A 125 2.12 8.37 4.33
CA TRP A 125 1.72 8.26 5.74
C TRP A 125 1.65 9.63 6.45
N LYS A 126 2.61 10.52 6.22
CA LYS A 126 2.65 11.88 6.79
C LYS A 126 1.83 12.94 6.02
N HIS A 127 0.94 12.52 5.12
CA HIS A 127 0.00 13.42 4.46
C HIS A 127 -1.07 13.87 5.46
N HIS A 128 -1.12 15.18 5.75
CA HIS A 128 -2.05 15.77 6.70
C HIS A 128 -3.12 16.65 6.02
N GLY A 129 -3.23 16.60 4.69
CA GLY A 129 -4.29 17.31 3.95
C GLY A 129 -5.71 16.95 4.41
N ALA A 130 -5.89 15.70 4.84
CA ALA A 130 -7.16 15.16 5.30
C ALA A 130 -7.55 15.53 6.75
N GLN A 131 -6.99 16.63 7.34
CA GLN A 131 -7.28 17.01 8.72
C GLN A 131 -8.77 17.29 8.96
N LYS A 132 -9.42 18.00 8.03
CA LYS A 132 -10.87 18.28 8.10
C LYS A 132 -11.68 16.99 8.22
N GLN A 133 -11.35 15.99 7.42
CA GLN A 133 -12.05 14.71 7.40
C GLN A 133 -11.80 13.89 8.67
N ALA A 134 -10.57 13.96 9.22
CA ALA A 134 -10.26 13.36 10.50
C ALA A 134 -11.06 14.00 11.65
N ASP A 135 -11.24 15.32 11.63
CA ASP A 135 -12.06 16.03 12.62
C ASP A 135 -13.55 15.62 12.50
N GLN A 136 -14.10 15.52 11.30
CA GLN A 136 -15.46 15.02 11.05
C GLN A 136 -15.68 13.61 11.61
N ILE A 137 -14.70 12.71 11.42
CA ILE A 137 -14.76 11.36 11.97
C ILE A 137 -14.76 11.40 13.50
N ASN A 138 -13.88 12.19 14.10
CA ASN A 138 -13.80 12.32 15.56
C ASN A 138 -15.10 12.86 16.15
N GLU A 139 -15.72 13.86 15.52
CA GLU A 139 -17.06 14.36 15.91
C GLU A 139 -18.14 13.28 15.82
N LEU A 140 -18.10 12.44 14.79
CA LEU A 140 -19.00 11.30 14.68
C LEU A 140 -18.78 10.29 15.81
N LEU A 141 -17.53 9.92 16.10
CA LEU A 141 -17.19 8.97 17.18
C LEU A 141 -17.66 9.47 18.54
N GLU A 142 -17.49 10.76 18.84
CA GLU A 142 -17.98 11.39 20.07
C GLU A 142 -19.52 11.32 20.14
N ARG A 143 -20.21 11.69 19.08
CA ARG A 143 -21.68 11.69 19.00
C ARG A 143 -22.28 10.28 19.15
N GLU A 144 -21.63 9.26 18.60
CA GLU A 144 -22.08 7.87 18.67
C GLU A 144 -21.58 7.13 19.92
N GLY A 145 -20.73 7.77 20.76
CA GLY A 145 -20.16 7.14 21.95
C GLY A 145 -19.13 6.06 21.64
N LEU A 146 -18.40 6.18 20.52
CA LEU A 146 -17.44 5.19 20.00
C LEU A 146 -15.98 5.57 20.27
N THR A 147 -15.69 6.63 21.02
CA THR A 147 -14.33 7.11 21.28
C THR A 147 -13.44 6.08 21.98
N GLU A 148 -14.02 5.19 22.78
CA GLU A 148 -13.31 4.13 23.50
C GLU A 148 -13.28 2.80 22.72
N ASP A 149 -13.84 2.74 21.52
CA ASP A 149 -13.75 1.53 20.68
C ASP A 149 -12.32 1.37 20.18
N PRO A 150 -11.62 0.26 20.54
CA PRO A 150 -10.22 0.04 20.19
C PRO A 150 -9.99 -0.04 18.68
N ARG A 151 -11.03 -0.29 17.87
CA ARG A 151 -10.98 -0.31 16.41
C ARG A 151 -10.48 1.02 15.85
N PHE A 152 -10.90 2.15 16.44
CA PHE A 152 -10.54 3.48 15.95
C PHE A 152 -9.24 4.01 16.57
N GLY A 153 -8.69 3.34 17.59
CA GLY A 153 -7.42 3.68 18.22
C GLY A 153 -7.45 5.00 18.99
N GLY A 154 -8.62 5.41 19.50
CA GLY A 154 -8.84 6.69 20.18
C GLY A 154 -9.11 7.81 19.16
N LYS A 155 -8.30 8.87 19.17
CA LYS A 155 -8.48 9.99 18.22
C LYS A 155 -7.95 9.65 16.83
N VAL A 156 -8.82 9.75 15.83
CA VAL A 156 -8.48 9.53 14.41
C VAL A 156 -7.58 10.65 13.91
N SER A 157 -6.45 10.27 13.31
CA SER A 157 -5.47 11.16 12.70
C SER A 157 -5.72 11.32 11.19
N PRO A 158 -5.37 12.47 10.57
CA PRO A 158 -5.42 12.65 9.11
C PRO A 158 -4.53 11.67 8.33
N GLU A 159 -3.60 11.01 9.01
CA GLU A 159 -2.70 10.02 8.40
C GLU A 159 -3.43 8.74 8.00
N LEU A 160 -4.57 8.40 8.64
CA LEU A 160 -5.28 7.14 8.41
C LEU A 160 -5.87 7.07 6.99
N LEU A 161 -6.18 5.84 6.55
CA LEU A 161 -6.72 5.60 5.22
C LEU A 161 -8.06 6.29 5.01
N ILE A 162 -9.01 6.15 5.92
CA ILE A 162 -10.38 6.66 5.72
C ILE A 162 -10.48 8.19 5.63
N PRO A 163 -9.79 9.01 6.46
CA PRO A 163 -9.73 10.45 6.23
C PRO A 163 -9.23 10.82 4.83
N LYS A 164 -8.20 10.14 4.31
CA LYS A 164 -7.66 10.38 2.97
C LYS A 164 -8.64 9.97 1.86
N VAL A 165 -9.38 8.88 2.06
CA VAL A 165 -10.46 8.48 1.15
C VAL A 165 -11.57 9.54 1.12
N MET A 166 -11.98 10.06 2.29
CA MET A 166 -12.96 11.14 2.37
C MET A 166 -12.46 12.42 1.70
N GLU A 167 -11.18 12.75 1.85
CA GLU A 167 -10.56 13.88 1.15
C GLU A 167 -10.64 13.71 -0.37
N ILE A 168 -10.30 12.52 -0.91
CA ILE A 168 -10.45 12.22 -2.34
C ILE A 168 -11.90 12.39 -2.78
N LEU A 169 -12.85 11.79 -2.07
CA LEU A 169 -14.28 11.86 -2.40
C LEU A 169 -14.82 13.30 -2.37
N GLU A 170 -14.44 14.11 -1.37
CA GLU A 170 -14.95 15.46 -1.21
C GLU A 170 -14.30 16.47 -2.16
N GLU A 171 -12.98 16.37 -2.40
CA GLU A 171 -12.24 17.33 -3.20
C GLU A 171 -12.16 16.96 -4.70
N ASP A 172 -12.27 15.67 -5.00
CA ASP A 172 -12.07 15.13 -6.34
C ASP A 172 -12.92 13.86 -6.58
N PRO A 173 -14.27 14.00 -6.56
CA PRO A 173 -15.17 12.85 -6.69
C PRO A 173 -14.95 12.05 -7.98
N GLU A 174 -14.46 12.67 -9.06
CA GLU A 174 -14.14 11.98 -10.30
C GLU A 174 -13.00 10.98 -10.13
N ILE A 175 -11.97 11.30 -9.33
CA ILE A 175 -10.90 10.34 -8.98
C ILE A 175 -11.46 9.21 -8.12
N TYR A 176 -12.35 9.52 -7.16
CA TYR A 176 -13.00 8.49 -6.34
C TYR A 176 -13.83 7.52 -7.20
N GLU A 177 -14.61 8.06 -8.15
CA GLU A 177 -15.42 7.26 -9.07
C GLU A 177 -14.58 6.43 -10.03
N ALA A 178 -13.48 7.01 -10.58
CA ALA A 178 -12.59 6.34 -11.51
C ALA A 178 -11.74 5.23 -10.88
N ALA A 179 -11.57 5.25 -9.55
CA ALA A 179 -10.85 4.20 -8.85
C ALA A 179 -11.69 2.92 -8.76
N ASP A 180 -11.20 1.81 -9.27
CA ASP A 180 -11.77 0.49 -9.01
C ASP A 180 -11.39 0.00 -7.61
N GLU A 181 -10.16 0.28 -7.17
CA GLU A 181 -9.69 -0.03 -5.82
C GLU A 181 -8.97 1.18 -5.21
N ILE A 182 -9.10 1.33 -3.88
CA ILE A 182 -8.31 2.29 -3.09
C ILE A 182 -7.60 1.50 -2.01
N LEU A 183 -6.28 1.35 -2.15
CA LEU A 183 -5.47 0.41 -1.38
C LEU A 183 -4.34 1.10 -0.63
N GLU A 184 -3.88 0.47 0.45
CA GLU A 184 -2.54 0.70 0.98
C GLU A 184 -1.49 0.29 -0.08
N ALA A 185 -0.40 1.04 -0.20
CA ALA A 185 0.61 0.83 -1.24
C ALA A 185 1.29 -0.55 -1.15
N GLY A 186 1.44 -1.09 0.06
CA GLY A 186 1.94 -2.45 0.26
C GLY A 186 0.99 -3.52 -0.30
N ASP A 187 -0.33 -3.36 -0.12
CA ASP A 187 -1.32 -4.26 -0.73
C ASP A 187 -1.35 -4.09 -2.26
N TRP A 188 -1.16 -2.88 -2.76
CA TRP A 188 -1.02 -2.67 -4.21
C TRP A 188 0.17 -3.40 -4.80
N LEU A 189 1.36 -3.38 -4.15
CA LEU A 189 2.52 -4.15 -4.62
C LEU A 189 2.24 -5.66 -4.66
N THR A 190 1.59 -6.21 -3.62
CA THR A 190 1.21 -7.63 -3.64
C THR A 190 0.16 -7.92 -4.72
N ARG A 191 -0.77 -6.97 -4.98
CA ARG A 191 -1.74 -7.04 -6.09
C ARG A 191 -1.06 -7.10 -7.44
N LEU A 192 -0.04 -6.24 -7.69
CA LEU A 192 0.77 -6.26 -8.90
C LEU A 192 1.49 -7.61 -9.08
N LEU A 193 2.21 -8.06 -8.07
CA LEU A 193 3.05 -9.25 -8.15
C LEU A 193 2.25 -10.54 -8.33
N THR A 194 1.04 -10.60 -7.78
CA THR A 194 0.26 -11.85 -7.70
C THR A 194 -1.03 -11.86 -8.51
N GLY A 195 -1.53 -10.70 -8.92
CA GLY A 195 -2.87 -10.57 -9.49
C GLY A 195 -4.01 -10.76 -8.47
N SER A 196 -3.70 -11.00 -7.19
CA SER A 196 -4.69 -11.26 -6.14
C SER A 196 -5.26 -9.95 -5.57
N HIS A 197 -6.57 -9.89 -5.37
CA HIS A 197 -7.23 -8.81 -4.63
C HIS A 197 -7.15 -8.97 -3.10
N ASN A 198 -6.50 -10.02 -2.61
CA ASN A 198 -6.38 -10.25 -1.17
C ASN A 198 -5.54 -9.14 -0.51
N ARG A 199 -5.87 -8.84 0.74
CA ARG A 199 -5.26 -7.76 1.53
C ARG A 199 -4.52 -8.32 2.74
N SER A 200 -3.49 -7.62 3.18
CA SER A 200 -2.80 -7.96 4.42
C SER A 200 -3.63 -7.60 5.64
N CYS A 201 -3.70 -8.51 6.63
CA CYS A 201 -4.30 -8.19 7.92
C CYS A 201 -3.52 -7.12 8.70
N SER A 202 -2.22 -6.96 8.45
CA SER A 202 -1.39 -5.91 9.03
C SER A 202 -1.83 -4.54 8.50
N MET A 203 -1.97 -4.39 7.19
CA MET A 203 -2.43 -3.15 6.56
C MET A 203 -3.90 -2.85 6.91
N ALA A 204 -4.81 -3.79 6.71
CA ALA A 204 -6.23 -3.63 6.96
C ALA A 204 -6.55 -3.36 8.45
N GLY A 205 -5.86 -4.05 9.37
CA GLY A 205 -6.13 -3.96 10.79
C GLY A 205 -5.60 -2.70 11.45
N TYR A 206 -4.43 -2.22 11.01
CA TYR A 206 -3.76 -1.12 11.71
C TYR A 206 -4.45 0.23 11.50
N LYS A 207 -4.78 0.57 10.26
CA LYS A 207 -5.27 1.93 9.93
C LYS A 207 -6.51 1.99 9.03
N ALA A 208 -7.02 0.83 8.60
CA ALA A 208 -8.27 0.73 7.83
C ALA A 208 -9.43 0.12 8.64
N TRP A 209 -9.27 0.01 9.97
CA TRP A 209 -10.30 -0.37 10.95
C TRP A 209 -10.86 -1.79 10.84
N TRP A 210 -10.16 -2.67 10.15
CA TRP A 210 -10.51 -4.08 10.12
C TRP A 210 -10.07 -4.80 11.41
N ASN A 211 -10.86 -5.74 11.90
CA ASN A 211 -10.44 -6.69 12.91
C ASN A 211 -10.94 -8.11 12.57
N GLU A 212 -10.25 -9.12 13.10
CA GLU A 212 -10.51 -10.52 12.76
C GLU A 212 -11.92 -10.99 13.20
N ARG A 213 -12.47 -10.43 14.27
CA ARG A 213 -13.77 -10.83 14.82
C ARG A 213 -14.93 -10.27 14.01
N ASP A 214 -14.89 -8.99 13.68
CA ASP A 214 -16.04 -8.25 13.16
C ASP A 214 -15.87 -7.75 11.72
N GLY A 215 -14.64 -7.91 11.14
CA GLY A 215 -14.32 -7.35 9.84
C GLY A 215 -14.13 -5.83 9.84
N TYR A 216 -14.46 -5.18 8.73
CA TYR A 216 -14.53 -3.72 8.63
C TYR A 216 -15.74 -3.17 9.38
N PRO A 217 -15.80 -1.85 9.67
CA PRO A 217 -17.03 -1.22 10.19
C PRO A 217 -18.24 -1.50 9.30
N GLU A 218 -19.41 -1.52 9.92
CA GLU A 218 -20.68 -1.75 9.21
C GLU A 218 -21.02 -0.60 8.24
N HIS A 219 -21.80 -0.88 7.20
CA HIS A 219 -22.25 0.07 6.19
C HIS A 219 -22.84 1.34 6.78
N GLU A 220 -23.65 1.22 7.84
CA GLU A 220 -24.28 2.35 8.50
C GLU A 220 -23.26 3.33 9.11
N PHE A 221 -22.10 2.85 9.58
CA PHE A 221 -21.03 3.71 10.06
C PHE A 221 -20.42 4.54 8.91
N TYR A 222 -20.08 3.90 7.81
CA TYR A 222 -19.56 4.59 6.62
C TYR A 222 -20.58 5.57 6.04
N LYS A 223 -21.84 5.19 5.97
CA LYS A 223 -22.95 6.04 5.52
C LYS A 223 -23.12 7.31 6.36
N LYS A 224 -22.91 7.22 7.68
CA LYS A 224 -22.94 8.37 8.59
C LYS A 224 -21.77 9.34 8.35
N LEU A 225 -20.63 8.85 7.87
CA LEU A 225 -19.50 9.69 7.46
C LEU A 225 -19.84 10.42 6.15
N ASN A 226 -20.23 9.66 5.14
CA ASN A 226 -20.71 10.17 3.85
C ASN A 226 -21.56 9.08 3.18
N PRO A 227 -22.77 9.39 2.70
CA PRO A 227 -23.61 8.39 2.01
C PRO A 227 -22.93 7.64 0.87
N ALA A 228 -22.00 8.27 0.15
CA ALA A 228 -21.23 7.64 -0.93
C ALA A 228 -20.20 6.60 -0.44
N LEU A 229 -19.96 6.52 0.86
CA LEU A 229 -19.06 5.53 1.47
C LEU A 229 -19.80 4.30 2.00
N GLU A 230 -21.13 4.22 1.90
CA GLU A 230 -21.93 3.14 2.51
C GLU A 230 -21.36 1.75 2.23
N THR A 231 -20.94 1.48 1.00
CA THR A 231 -20.38 0.19 0.54
C THR A 231 -18.88 0.27 0.23
N PHE A 232 -18.17 1.28 0.76
CA PHE A 232 -16.77 1.54 0.43
C PHE A 232 -15.86 0.32 0.60
N ALA A 233 -16.04 -0.43 1.71
CA ALA A 233 -15.16 -1.56 2.01
C ALA A 233 -15.30 -2.68 0.96
N GLU A 234 -16.51 -2.93 0.47
CA GLU A 234 -16.77 -3.93 -0.57
C GLU A 234 -16.39 -3.43 -1.96
N ASP A 235 -16.72 -2.17 -2.27
CA ASP A 235 -16.57 -1.62 -3.62
C ASP A 235 -15.13 -1.23 -3.95
N LYS A 236 -14.42 -0.67 -2.95
CA LYS A 236 -13.08 -0.08 -3.17
C LYS A 236 -11.95 -0.85 -2.50
N MET A 237 -12.26 -1.81 -1.63
CA MET A 237 -11.28 -2.67 -0.96
C MET A 237 -11.66 -4.15 -1.10
N PRO A 238 -11.85 -4.66 -2.34
CA PRO A 238 -12.28 -6.04 -2.55
C PRO A 238 -11.22 -7.05 -2.07
N GLY A 239 -11.62 -8.31 -2.05
CA GLY A 239 -10.78 -9.44 -1.67
C GLY A 239 -10.89 -9.82 -0.20
N LYS A 240 -10.10 -10.82 0.18
CA LYS A 240 -10.08 -11.35 1.55
C LYS A 240 -8.88 -10.80 2.30
N VAL A 241 -9.06 -10.55 3.59
CA VAL A 241 -7.95 -10.22 4.48
C VAL A 241 -7.20 -11.50 4.85
N CYS A 242 -5.92 -11.56 4.50
CA CYS A 242 -5.03 -12.69 4.73
C CYS A 242 -4.22 -12.51 6.02
N PRO A 243 -4.16 -13.54 6.88
CA PRO A 243 -3.32 -13.51 8.07
C PRO A 243 -1.83 -13.60 7.72
N ILE A 244 -0.99 -13.01 8.55
CA ILE A 244 0.46 -13.17 8.46
C ILE A 244 0.85 -14.65 8.63
N GLY A 245 1.92 -15.08 7.94
CA GLY A 245 2.39 -16.45 7.93
C GLY A 245 1.76 -17.36 6.88
N LYS A 246 0.86 -16.82 6.05
CA LYS A 246 0.33 -17.49 4.86
C LYS A 246 0.66 -16.67 3.62
N ALA A 247 0.81 -17.31 2.46
CA ALA A 247 0.97 -16.57 1.21
C ALA A 247 -0.31 -15.81 0.88
N ILE A 248 -0.18 -14.53 0.47
CA ILE A 248 -1.29 -13.73 -0.07
C ILE A 248 -1.61 -14.13 -1.50
N GLY A 249 -0.62 -14.65 -2.20
CA GLY A 249 -0.69 -15.14 -3.57
C GLY A 249 0.65 -15.74 -3.99
N THR A 250 0.80 -15.98 -5.29
CA THR A 250 2.05 -16.46 -5.88
C THR A 250 2.47 -15.54 -7.02
N LEU A 251 3.78 -15.40 -7.22
CA LEU A 251 4.36 -14.56 -8.26
C LEU A 251 3.87 -14.97 -9.65
N THR A 252 3.27 -14.02 -10.38
CA THR A 252 2.77 -14.26 -11.75
C THR A 252 3.92 -14.52 -12.73
N LYS A 253 3.59 -15.07 -13.89
CA LYS A 253 4.58 -15.30 -14.95
C LYS A 253 5.20 -13.97 -15.43
N GLU A 254 4.39 -12.95 -15.61
CA GLU A 254 4.84 -11.63 -16.06
C GLU A 254 5.91 -11.06 -15.14
N TRP A 255 5.63 -11.00 -13.85
CA TRP A 255 6.58 -10.49 -12.86
C TRP A 255 7.79 -11.40 -12.64
N ALA A 256 7.58 -12.72 -12.74
CA ALA A 256 8.70 -13.69 -12.69
C ALA A 256 9.70 -13.46 -13.83
N ASP A 257 9.20 -13.29 -15.05
CA ASP A 257 10.05 -13.01 -16.23
C ASP A 257 10.74 -11.65 -16.09
N ARG A 258 10.03 -10.61 -15.64
CA ARG A 258 10.56 -9.25 -15.46
C ARG A 258 11.66 -9.19 -14.41
N LEU A 259 11.49 -9.87 -13.28
CA LEU A 259 12.42 -9.83 -12.15
C LEU A 259 13.51 -10.92 -12.19
N GLY A 260 13.44 -11.84 -13.15
CA GLY A 260 14.39 -12.96 -13.25
C GLY A 260 14.18 -14.03 -12.17
N LEU A 261 12.96 -14.21 -11.66
CA LEU A 261 12.59 -15.14 -10.60
C LEU A 261 11.77 -16.34 -11.13
N PRO A 262 11.64 -17.43 -10.37
CA PRO A 262 10.73 -18.51 -10.74
C PRO A 262 9.27 -18.06 -10.61
N GLN A 263 8.43 -18.42 -11.57
CA GLN A 263 6.98 -18.28 -11.46
C GLN A 263 6.45 -19.12 -10.30
N GLY A 264 5.44 -18.61 -9.61
CA GLY A 264 4.69 -19.36 -8.61
C GLY A 264 5.32 -19.42 -7.22
N ILE A 265 6.45 -18.73 -6.98
CA ILE A 265 6.97 -18.57 -5.62
C ILE A 265 5.98 -17.80 -4.75
N ALA A 266 6.02 -18.04 -3.43
CA ALA A 266 5.10 -17.43 -2.50
C ALA A 266 5.37 -15.91 -2.37
N VAL A 267 4.30 -15.11 -2.31
CA VAL A 267 4.35 -13.70 -1.89
C VAL A 267 3.63 -13.61 -0.55
N ALA A 268 4.31 -13.06 0.45
CA ALA A 268 3.73 -12.87 1.78
C ALA A 268 2.77 -11.67 1.81
N PRO A 269 1.79 -11.63 2.74
CA PRO A 269 1.06 -10.42 3.06
C PRO A 269 2.04 -9.33 3.53
N THR A 270 1.84 -8.10 3.08
CA THR A 270 2.71 -6.98 3.45
C THR A 270 2.61 -6.68 4.95
N LEU A 271 3.74 -6.43 5.57
CA LEU A 271 3.83 -5.93 6.93
C LEU A 271 3.94 -4.39 6.94
N ILE A 272 3.60 -3.79 8.07
CA ILE A 272 3.94 -2.40 8.35
C ILE A 272 5.39 -2.35 8.86
N ASP A 273 6.19 -1.43 8.32
CA ASP A 273 7.62 -1.26 8.62
C ASP A 273 7.95 -1.07 10.12
N SER A 274 6.99 -0.54 10.87
CA SER A 274 7.12 -0.29 12.31
C SER A 274 6.70 -1.47 13.21
N HIS A 275 6.27 -2.62 12.66
CA HIS A 275 5.79 -3.78 13.44
C HIS A 275 6.79 -4.91 13.62
#